data_f69d63ba18d6c95d88bd7d91487d777e
#
_entry.id   f69d63ba18d6c95d88bd7d91487d777e
#
_cell.length_a   1.000
_cell.length_b   1.000
_cell.length_c   1.000
_cell.angle_alpha   90.00
_cell.angle_beta   90.00
_cell.angle_gamma   90.00
#
_symmetry.space_group_name_H-M   'P 1'
#
loop_
_entity.id
_entity.type
_entity.pdbx_description
1 polymer ?
#
loop_
_entity_poly.entity_id
_entity_poly.type
_entity_poly.pdbx_seq_one_letter_code
_entity_poly.pdbx_strand_id
1 'polypeptide(L)'
;MGRAYSTIAFDPAKCDGCGDCMTACAQAKTGTIDRARSRIQIVGRGDTIKDATKDATEKAFELALCRQCADPKCVTVCPAGALAKDGASGVIGWDASKCVDCLLCTVGCAYGGIALEEATGHVSKCDTCDGKPACVPVCSKGALTYVTTANIYNEVGDWEDLFAPGLAGCQGCNTELLMRHTLRRVGPDTVLATPPGCVPGMGSVGFNGATGTKVPVFHPLLTNTAAMLAGVKRQFKRMGREVTALAIAGDGGASDVGFQSLSGAAERGEQMLFMVVDNEGYMNTGMQRSSCTPYGAWTSTTPIGAGCAAGQPAQGKTQDAKNLPLLMVNHRCAYVATASTAYMEDLYAKLDRAIEASKTGFAYVHVYSPCTTGWRFASDQNMEVARKAVETNFVMLWEFTPDEGLNFTRPVDDPLPVTDYLKAMGRFRHLSPAQIEHIQGKVEENIRFIKRFAAALPA
;
A
#
# COMPACT_ATOMS: atom_id res chain seq x y z
N MET A 1 -17.28 0.28 -9.91
CA MET A 1 -17.18 -1.01 -9.20
C MET A 1 -16.09 -1.81 -9.87
N GLY A 2 -14.97 -2.08 -9.16
CA GLY A 2 -13.87 -2.89 -9.66
C GLY A 2 -14.37 -4.28 -10.06
N ARG A 3 -13.81 -4.84 -11.14
CA ARG A 3 -14.16 -6.19 -11.57
C ARG A 3 -13.76 -7.18 -10.48
N ALA A 4 -14.71 -7.95 -9.97
CA ALA A 4 -14.44 -9.03 -9.03
C ALA A 4 -13.76 -10.19 -9.77
N TYR A 5 -12.60 -10.61 -9.33
CA TYR A 5 -11.88 -11.76 -9.87
C TYR A 5 -11.84 -12.86 -8.83
N SER A 6 -11.99 -14.08 -9.27
CA SER A 6 -11.93 -15.24 -8.39
C SER A 6 -10.57 -15.91 -8.50
N THR A 7 -9.94 -16.16 -7.35
CA THR A 7 -8.64 -16.81 -7.26
C THR A 7 -8.60 -17.79 -6.08
N ILE A 8 -7.56 -18.62 -6.04
CA ILE A 8 -7.30 -19.50 -4.92
C ILE A 8 -6.30 -18.80 -4.00
N ALA A 9 -6.74 -18.45 -2.80
CA ALA A 9 -5.89 -17.96 -1.72
C ALA A 9 -5.26 -19.11 -0.94
N PHE A 10 -4.03 -18.92 -0.48
CA PHE A 10 -3.25 -19.90 0.26
C PHE A 10 -2.75 -19.33 1.58
N ASP A 11 -3.01 -20.04 2.65
CA ASP A 11 -2.49 -19.77 3.98
C ASP A 11 -1.39 -20.78 4.32
N PRO A 12 -0.10 -20.41 4.23
CA PRO A 12 1.01 -21.31 4.48
C PRO A 12 1.07 -21.80 5.93
N ALA A 13 0.52 -21.03 6.91
CA ALA A 13 0.53 -21.41 8.31
C ALA A 13 -0.39 -22.60 8.60
N LYS A 14 -1.41 -22.82 7.78
CA LYS A 14 -2.34 -23.95 7.89
C LYS A 14 -1.93 -25.17 7.09
N CYS A 15 -1.00 -25.05 6.14
CA CYS A 15 -0.61 -26.13 5.26
C CYS A 15 0.31 -27.12 5.96
N ASP A 16 -0.05 -28.40 5.95
CA ASP A 16 0.76 -29.51 6.47
C ASP A 16 1.52 -30.29 5.37
N GLY A 17 1.33 -29.88 4.09
CA GLY A 17 2.00 -30.53 2.95
C GLY A 17 1.40 -31.88 2.54
N CYS A 18 0.18 -32.24 2.95
CA CYS A 18 -0.43 -33.54 2.65
C CYS A 18 -0.55 -33.85 1.14
N GLY A 19 -0.65 -32.81 0.30
CA GLY A 19 -0.73 -32.94 -1.16
C GLY A 19 -2.09 -33.40 -1.70
N ASP A 20 -3.15 -33.44 -0.90
CA ASP A 20 -4.49 -33.84 -1.34
C ASP A 20 -5.05 -32.89 -2.41
N CYS A 21 -4.74 -31.61 -2.30
CA CYS A 21 -5.07 -30.60 -3.32
C CYS A 21 -4.43 -30.92 -4.69
N MET A 22 -3.20 -31.42 -4.69
CA MET A 22 -2.49 -31.83 -5.91
C MET A 22 -3.16 -33.07 -6.52
N THR A 23 -3.47 -34.07 -5.71
CA THR A 23 -4.19 -35.27 -6.14
C THR A 23 -5.55 -34.93 -6.74
N ALA A 24 -6.35 -34.10 -6.06
CA ALA A 24 -7.66 -33.69 -6.55
C ALA A 24 -7.58 -32.87 -7.85
N CYS A 25 -6.57 -32.02 -8.00
CA CYS A 25 -6.34 -31.26 -9.22
C CYS A 25 -5.96 -32.18 -10.39
N ALA A 26 -5.03 -33.11 -10.17
CA ALA A 26 -4.64 -34.09 -11.19
C ALA A 26 -5.83 -34.94 -11.64
N GLN A 27 -6.61 -35.47 -10.70
CA GLN A 27 -7.82 -36.23 -10.98
C GLN A 27 -8.83 -35.44 -11.81
N ALA A 28 -9.09 -34.19 -11.44
CA ALA A 28 -10.06 -33.35 -12.14
C ALA A 28 -9.61 -32.94 -13.54
N LYS A 29 -8.29 -32.83 -13.78
CA LYS A 29 -7.74 -32.31 -15.06
C LYS A 29 -7.24 -33.39 -16.01
N THR A 30 -6.83 -34.54 -15.50
CA THR A 30 -6.19 -35.59 -16.29
C THR A 30 -6.80 -36.97 -16.09
N GLY A 31 -7.75 -37.13 -15.16
CA GLY A 31 -8.34 -38.42 -14.78
C GLY A 31 -7.40 -39.33 -13.97
N THR A 32 -6.23 -38.84 -13.57
CA THR A 32 -5.24 -39.61 -12.80
C THR A 32 -4.99 -39.00 -11.43
N ILE A 33 -4.48 -39.79 -10.49
CA ILE A 33 -4.08 -39.30 -9.16
C ILE A 33 -2.61 -38.91 -9.08
N ASP A 34 -1.92 -38.87 -10.21
CA ASP A 34 -0.50 -38.50 -10.30
C ASP A 34 -0.29 -37.02 -10.00
N ARG A 35 0.31 -36.73 -8.85
CA ARG A 35 0.56 -35.36 -8.38
C ARG A 35 1.50 -34.55 -9.30
N ALA A 36 2.37 -35.21 -10.06
CA ALA A 36 3.22 -34.53 -11.03
C ALA A 36 2.42 -33.84 -12.16
N ARG A 37 1.21 -34.33 -12.43
CA ARG A 37 0.27 -33.76 -13.44
C ARG A 37 -0.67 -32.70 -12.87
N SER A 38 -0.48 -32.31 -11.63
CA SER A 38 -1.30 -31.29 -10.98
C SER A 38 -0.94 -29.90 -11.46
N ARG A 39 -1.93 -29.04 -11.67
CA ARG A 39 -1.78 -27.62 -12.01
C ARG A 39 -1.56 -26.71 -10.80
N ILE A 40 -1.58 -27.30 -9.60
CA ILE A 40 -1.23 -26.69 -8.32
C ILE A 40 -0.11 -27.50 -7.71
N GLN A 41 0.97 -26.86 -7.27
CA GLN A 41 2.10 -27.54 -6.65
C GLN A 41 2.38 -26.94 -5.28
N ILE A 42 2.47 -27.79 -4.27
CA ILE A 42 2.92 -27.42 -2.93
C ILE A 42 4.40 -27.80 -2.81
N VAL A 43 5.25 -26.81 -2.56
CA VAL A 43 6.70 -26.99 -2.48
C VAL A 43 7.16 -26.68 -1.06
N GLY A 44 7.92 -27.61 -0.46
CA GLY A 44 8.54 -27.38 0.85
C GLY A 44 9.75 -26.45 0.74
N ARG A 45 9.84 -25.41 1.59
CA ARG A 45 10.98 -24.46 1.60
C ARG A 45 12.33 -25.12 1.91
N GLY A 46 12.37 -26.34 2.38
CA GLY A 46 13.60 -27.04 2.78
C GLY A 46 14.41 -27.65 1.63
N ASP A 47 13.86 -27.79 0.43
CA ASP A 47 14.48 -28.56 -0.65
C ASP A 47 15.35 -27.73 -1.62
N THR A 48 15.31 -26.42 -1.54
CA THR A 48 15.97 -25.55 -2.54
C THR A 48 17.08 -24.63 -2.03
N ILE A 49 17.23 -24.39 -0.72
CA ILE A 49 18.32 -23.54 -0.19
C ILE A 49 18.84 -24.13 1.13
N LYS A 50 20.05 -24.68 1.09
CA LYS A 50 20.85 -25.00 2.30
C LYS A 50 21.35 -23.69 2.91
N ASP A 51 20.49 -22.99 3.66
CA ASP A 51 20.92 -21.90 4.51
C ASP A 51 21.13 -22.46 5.93
N ALA A 52 22.39 -22.59 6.32
CA ALA A 52 22.83 -23.25 7.54
C ALA A 52 22.54 -22.45 8.84
N THR A 53 21.73 -21.39 8.77
CA THR A 53 21.50 -20.46 9.88
C THR A 53 20.07 -20.41 10.42
N LYS A 54 19.13 -21.25 9.93
CA LYS A 54 17.76 -21.30 10.43
C LYS A 54 17.42 -22.61 11.10
N ASP A 55 16.86 -22.49 12.29
CA ASP A 55 16.39 -23.57 13.14
C ASP A 55 15.38 -24.48 12.39
N ALA A 56 15.60 -25.78 12.43
CA ALA A 56 14.95 -26.79 11.59
C ALA A 56 13.47 -27.10 11.97
N THR A 57 12.76 -26.18 12.63
CA THR A 57 11.43 -26.43 13.19
C THR A 57 10.25 -25.81 12.41
N GLU A 58 10.48 -24.94 11.43
CA GLU A 58 9.40 -24.39 10.60
C GLU A 58 9.40 -24.98 9.18
N LYS A 59 8.62 -26.02 8.96
CA LYS A 59 8.27 -26.49 7.61
C LYS A 59 7.31 -25.47 6.99
N ALA A 60 7.83 -24.45 6.33
CA ALA A 60 7.02 -23.53 5.54
C ALA A 60 6.80 -24.13 4.14
N PHE A 61 5.55 -24.17 3.67
CA PHE A 61 5.19 -24.57 2.32
C PHE A 61 4.92 -23.35 1.46
N GLU A 62 5.23 -23.45 0.18
CA GLU A 62 4.90 -22.45 -0.85
C GLU A 62 3.95 -23.04 -1.88
N LEU A 63 3.12 -22.19 -2.45
CA LEU A 63 2.18 -22.55 -3.50
C LEU A 63 2.66 -22.03 -4.86
N ALA A 64 2.99 -22.96 -5.77
CA ALA A 64 3.15 -22.65 -7.18
C ALA A 64 1.82 -22.84 -7.89
N LEU A 65 1.20 -21.73 -8.29
CA LEU A 65 -0.13 -21.70 -8.90
C LEU A 65 -0.29 -20.49 -9.81
N CYS A 66 -1.05 -20.61 -10.88
CA CYS A 66 -1.43 -19.48 -11.72
C CYS A 66 -2.26 -18.46 -10.91
N ARG A 67 -1.76 -17.24 -10.82
CA ARG A 67 -2.40 -16.15 -10.07
C ARG A 67 -3.42 -15.35 -10.86
N GLN A 68 -3.72 -15.75 -12.10
CA GLN A 68 -4.64 -15.05 -13.00
C GLN A 68 -4.31 -13.55 -13.13
N CYS A 69 -3.02 -13.23 -13.36
CA CYS A 69 -2.46 -11.89 -13.30
C CYS A 69 -3.25 -10.88 -14.14
N ALA A 70 -3.30 -9.62 -13.69
CA ALA A 70 -3.86 -8.52 -14.44
C ALA A 70 -3.08 -8.26 -15.74
N ASP A 71 -1.75 -8.15 -15.63
CA ASP A 71 -0.80 -8.07 -16.76
C ASP A 71 -0.06 -9.41 -16.88
N PRO A 72 -0.64 -10.37 -17.65
CA PRO A 72 -0.11 -11.72 -17.71
C PRO A 72 1.07 -11.80 -18.68
N LYS A 73 2.30 -11.75 -18.15
CA LYS A 73 3.52 -11.87 -18.98
C LYS A 73 3.56 -13.14 -19.81
N CYS A 74 2.97 -14.23 -19.33
CA CYS A 74 2.82 -15.46 -20.09
C CYS A 74 1.99 -15.29 -21.39
N VAL A 75 1.00 -14.40 -21.38
CA VAL A 75 0.22 -14.04 -22.58
C VAL A 75 1.08 -13.19 -23.51
N THR A 76 1.75 -12.17 -22.98
CA THR A 76 2.57 -11.24 -23.75
C THR A 76 3.73 -11.94 -24.48
N VAL A 77 4.35 -12.94 -23.85
CA VAL A 77 5.49 -13.67 -24.45
C VAL A 77 5.07 -14.84 -25.35
N CYS A 78 3.77 -15.14 -25.46
CA CYS A 78 3.29 -16.26 -26.28
C CYS A 78 3.26 -15.88 -27.76
N PRO A 79 4.18 -16.39 -28.62
CA PRO A 79 4.26 -16.00 -30.04
C PRO A 79 3.09 -16.54 -30.87
N ALA A 80 2.49 -17.63 -30.39
CA ALA A 80 1.39 -18.31 -31.07
C ALA A 80 0.01 -17.81 -30.62
N GLY A 81 -0.08 -16.90 -29.64
CA GLY A 81 -1.36 -16.46 -29.07
C GLY A 81 -2.19 -17.59 -28.45
N ALA A 82 -1.51 -18.67 -28.01
CA ALA A 82 -2.16 -19.81 -27.37
C ALA A 82 -2.63 -19.51 -25.93
N LEU A 83 -2.09 -18.47 -25.31
CA LEU A 83 -2.53 -17.97 -24.01
C LEU A 83 -3.30 -16.67 -24.21
N ALA A 84 -4.49 -16.58 -23.63
CA ALA A 84 -5.32 -15.39 -23.67
C ALA A 84 -6.03 -15.18 -22.35
N LYS A 85 -6.22 -13.92 -21.95
CA LYS A 85 -7.01 -13.56 -20.78
C LYS A 85 -8.45 -13.29 -21.20
N ASP A 86 -9.39 -14.01 -20.61
CA ASP A 86 -10.81 -13.77 -20.82
C ASP A 86 -11.23 -12.47 -20.11
N GLY A 87 -11.80 -11.55 -20.86
CA GLY A 87 -12.18 -10.24 -20.34
C GLY A 87 -13.35 -10.23 -19.37
N ALA A 88 -14.20 -11.29 -19.38
CA ALA A 88 -15.36 -11.39 -18.50
C ALA A 88 -15.03 -12.07 -17.17
N SER A 89 -14.35 -13.22 -17.22
CA SER A 89 -13.98 -14.00 -16.05
C SER A 89 -12.63 -13.59 -15.43
N GLY A 90 -11.77 -12.89 -16.18
CA GLY A 90 -10.40 -12.60 -15.79
C GLY A 90 -9.46 -13.81 -15.78
N VAL A 91 -9.93 -14.97 -16.19
CA VAL A 91 -9.16 -16.21 -16.24
C VAL A 91 -8.27 -16.23 -17.47
N ILE A 92 -7.03 -16.65 -17.29
CA ILE A 92 -6.10 -16.86 -18.41
C ILE A 92 -6.31 -18.28 -18.93
N GLY A 93 -6.85 -18.38 -20.13
CA GLY A 93 -7.04 -19.64 -20.85
C GLY A 93 -5.78 -20.06 -21.61
N TRP A 94 -5.69 -21.35 -21.91
CA TRP A 94 -4.68 -21.94 -22.79
C TRP A 94 -5.36 -22.79 -23.87
N ASP A 95 -5.04 -22.48 -25.10
CA ASP A 95 -5.55 -23.18 -26.30
C ASP A 95 -4.46 -24.11 -26.82
N ALA A 96 -4.62 -25.40 -26.58
CA ALA A 96 -3.67 -26.42 -27.01
C ALA A 96 -3.51 -26.48 -28.53
N SER A 97 -4.56 -26.13 -29.29
CA SER A 97 -4.50 -26.20 -30.78
C SER A 97 -3.60 -25.14 -31.40
N LYS A 98 -3.33 -24.04 -30.66
CA LYS A 98 -2.42 -22.96 -31.06
C LYS A 98 -1.03 -23.11 -30.48
N CYS A 99 -0.88 -23.93 -29.45
CA CYS A 99 0.39 -24.06 -28.72
C CYS A 99 1.45 -24.72 -29.61
N VAL A 100 2.62 -24.11 -29.67
CA VAL A 100 3.80 -24.64 -30.40
C VAL A 100 4.88 -25.17 -29.45
N ASP A 101 4.55 -25.36 -28.20
CA ASP A 101 5.39 -25.92 -27.11
C ASP A 101 6.78 -25.27 -26.98
N CYS A 102 6.87 -23.97 -27.26
CA CYS A 102 8.12 -23.21 -27.17
C CYS A 102 8.56 -22.90 -25.73
N LEU A 103 7.74 -23.15 -24.73
CA LEU A 103 7.97 -22.97 -23.29
C LEU A 103 8.29 -21.53 -22.83
N LEU A 104 8.19 -20.53 -23.69
CA LEU A 104 8.44 -19.13 -23.30
C LEU A 104 7.54 -18.65 -22.15
N CYS A 105 6.32 -19.18 -22.07
CA CYS A 105 5.37 -18.86 -21.01
C CYS A 105 5.82 -19.36 -19.63
N THR A 106 6.57 -20.45 -19.53
CA THR A 106 7.13 -20.94 -18.25
C THR A 106 8.21 -20.00 -17.74
N VAL A 107 9.06 -19.48 -18.63
CA VAL A 107 10.09 -18.49 -18.31
C VAL A 107 9.46 -17.11 -17.98
N GLY A 108 8.40 -16.76 -18.69
CA GLY A 108 7.67 -15.50 -18.45
C GLY A 108 6.83 -15.47 -17.18
N CYS A 109 6.61 -16.61 -16.52
CA CYS A 109 5.79 -16.70 -15.30
C CYS A 109 6.66 -16.59 -14.04
N ALA A 110 6.64 -15.44 -13.37
CA ALA A 110 7.39 -15.22 -12.14
C ALA A 110 6.89 -16.05 -10.92
N TYR A 111 5.75 -16.74 -11.05
CA TYR A 111 5.08 -17.41 -9.92
C TYR A 111 5.06 -18.95 -10.03
N GLY A 112 5.76 -19.53 -11.00
CA GLY A 112 5.70 -20.96 -11.24
C GLY A 112 4.30 -21.50 -11.60
N GLY A 113 3.38 -20.61 -11.99
CA GLY A 113 1.97 -20.98 -12.25
C GLY A 113 1.72 -21.61 -13.63
N ILE A 114 2.77 -21.79 -14.44
CA ILE A 114 2.79 -22.54 -15.70
C ILE A 114 3.98 -23.49 -15.64
N ALA A 115 3.75 -24.76 -15.81
CA ALA A 115 4.77 -25.80 -15.77
C ALA A 115 4.69 -26.69 -17.03
N LEU A 116 5.79 -27.34 -17.38
CA LEU A 116 5.81 -28.41 -18.36
C LEU A 116 5.20 -29.67 -17.72
N GLU A 117 4.21 -30.25 -18.33
CA GLU A 117 3.70 -31.58 -18.00
C GLU A 117 4.50 -32.62 -18.79
N GLU A 118 5.44 -33.30 -18.13
CA GLU A 118 6.37 -34.23 -18.76
C GLU A 118 5.64 -35.36 -19.50
N ALA A 119 4.48 -35.81 -18.99
CA ALA A 119 3.72 -36.91 -19.59
C ALA A 119 3.14 -36.55 -20.97
N THR A 120 2.90 -35.28 -21.26
CA THR A 120 2.31 -34.83 -22.52
C THR A 120 3.27 -34.00 -23.37
N GLY A 121 4.31 -33.47 -22.77
CA GLY A 121 5.23 -32.51 -23.41
C GLY A 121 4.63 -31.10 -23.58
N HIS A 122 3.41 -30.88 -23.09
CA HIS A 122 2.72 -29.60 -23.17
C HIS A 122 2.79 -28.80 -21.87
N VAL A 123 2.51 -27.51 -21.96
CA VAL A 123 2.39 -26.69 -20.74
C VAL A 123 1.08 -26.96 -20.03
N SER A 124 1.10 -26.92 -18.70
CA SER A 124 -0.08 -26.98 -17.86
C SER A 124 -0.20 -25.74 -16.97
N LYS A 125 -1.42 -25.27 -16.75
CA LYS A 125 -1.70 -24.15 -15.85
C LYS A 125 -3.11 -24.23 -15.26
N CYS A 126 -3.31 -23.63 -14.10
CA CYS A 126 -4.62 -23.55 -13.45
C CYS A 126 -5.57 -22.64 -14.25
N ASP A 127 -6.80 -23.12 -14.45
CA ASP A 127 -7.93 -22.44 -15.08
C ASP A 127 -9.09 -22.20 -14.13
N THR A 128 -8.84 -22.34 -12.81
CA THR A 128 -9.85 -22.24 -11.73
C THR A 128 -11.01 -23.23 -11.82
N CYS A 129 -10.92 -24.24 -12.68
CA CYS A 129 -11.96 -25.25 -12.93
C CYS A 129 -13.35 -24.61 -13.16
N ASP A 130 -13.42 -23.59 -14.02
CA ASP A 130 -14.66 -22.85 -14.34
C ASP A 130 -15.38 -22.31 -13.08
N GLY A 131 -14.61 -21.86 -12.10
CA GLY A 131 -15.12 -21.30 -10.85
C GLY A 131 -15.45 -22.33 -9.77
N LYS A 132 -15.15 -23.60 -9.98
CA LYS A 132 -15.38 -24.70 -9.02
C LYS A 132 -14.10 -25.50 -8.76
N PRO A 133 -13.07 -24.88 -8.14
CA PRO A 133 -11.75 -25.50 -8.00
C PRO A 133 -11.80 -26.77 -7.14
N ALA A 134 -11.45 -27.92 -7.73
CA ALA A 134 -11.48 -29.21 -7.08
C ALA A 134 -10.49 -29.33 -5.88
N CYS A 135 -9.43 -28.54 -5.89
CA CYS A 135 -8.38 -28.55 -4.85
C CYS A 135 -8.82 -27.90 -3.54
N VAL A 136 -9.81 -27.00 -3.55
CA VAL A 136 -10.24 -26.25 -2.36
C VAL A 136 -11.04 -27.12 -1.39
N PRO A 137 -12.11 -27.82 -1.79
CA PRO A 137 -12.95 -28.58 -0.84
C PRO A 137 -12.22 -29.77 -0.20
N VAL A 138 -11.15 -30.26 -0.80
CA VAL A 138 -10.36 -31.39 -0.25
C VAL A 138 -9.29 -30.94 0.77
N CYS A 139 -9.08 -29.64 0.91
CA CYS A 139 -8.10 -29.11 1.87
C CYS A 139 -8.68 -29.15 3.29
N SER A 140 -8.46 -30.26 4.01
CA SER A 140 -8.99 -30.46 5.36
C SER A 140 -8.50 -29.46 6.40
N LYS A 141 -7.34 -28.80 6.14
CA LYS A 141 -6.78 -27.75 7.01
C LYS A 141 -7.29 -26.36 6.68
N GLY A 142 -8.07 -26.18 5.62
CA GLY A 142 -8.53 -24.87 5.18
C GLY A 142 -7.40 -23.93 4.75
N ALA A 143 -6.26 -24.49 4.32
CA ALA A 143 -5.13 -23.72 3.81
C ALA A 143 -5.42 -23.13 2.41
N LEU A 144 -6.37 -23.70 1.66
CA LEU A 144 -6.83 -23.20 0.37
C LEU A 144 -8.26 -22.71 0.50
N THR A 145 -8.50 -21.50 0.00
CA THR A 145 -9.84 -20.89 -0.09
C THR A 145 -10.05 -20.33 -1.50
N TYR A 146 -11.26 -20.51 -2.05
CA TYR A 146 -11.65 -19.86 -3.29
C TYR A 146 -12.32 -18.53 -2.94
N VAL A 147 -11.67 -17.44 -3.29
CA VAL A 147 -12.11 -16.11 -2.92
C VAL A 147 -12.40 -15.28 -4.17
N THR A 148 -13.52 -14.57 -4.13
CA THR A 148 -13.82 -13.52 -5.10
C THR A 148 -13.42 -12.23 -4.44
N THR A 149 -12.33 -11.63 -4.90
CA THR A 149 -11.84 -10.37 -4.36
C THR A 149 -11.72 -9.35 -5.49
N ALA A 150 -11.88 -8.09 -5.15
CA ALA A 150 -11.34 -7.01 -5.95
C ALA A 150 -9.81 -7.07 -5.76
N ASN A 151 -9.13 -7.89 -6.56
CA ASN A 151 -7.69 -8.03 -6.44
C ASN A 151 -7.05 -6.80 -7.08
N ILE A 152 -6.35 -6.03 -6.27
CA ILE A 152 -5.60 -4.86 -6.71
C ILE A 152 -4.68 -5.15 -7.91
N TYR A 153 -4.07 -6.33 -7.96
CA TYR A 153 -3.22 -6.74 -9.08
C TYR A 153 -4.01 -6.93 -10.37
N ASN A 154 -5.30 -7.20 -10.29
CA ASN A 154 -6.19 -7.29 -11.44
C ASN A 154 -6.75 -5.94 -11.86
N GLU A 155 -6.79 -4.97 -10.97
CA GLU A 155 -7.20 -3.59 -11.28
C GLU A 155 -6.08 -2.76 -11.88
N VAL A 156 -4.82 -3.11 -11.60
CA VAL A 156 -3.63 -2.32 -12.01
C VAL A 156 -3.24 -2.54 -13.48
N GLY A 157 -3.61 -3.66 -14.10
CA GLY A 157 -3.13 -4.03 -15.44
C GLY A 157 -3.75 -3.27 -16.62
N ASP A 158 -4.99 -2.81 -16.48
CA ASP A 158 -5.76 -2.21 -17.58
C ASP A 158 -5.76 -0.67 -17.58
N TRP A 159 -4.99 -0.03 -16.69
CA TRP A 159 -5.01 1.42 -16.54
C TRP A 159 -3.78 2.08 -17.12
N GLU A 160 -3.99 3.18 -17.82
CA GLU A 160 -2.88 4.03 -18.23
C GLU A 160 -2.12 4.52 -16.98
N ASP A 161 -0.80 4.36 -16.99
CA ASP A 161 0.04 4.88 -15.93
C ASP A 161 0.19 6.40 -16.10
N LEU A 162 -0.50 7.14 -15.24
CA LEU A 162 -0.47 8.61 -15.22
C LEU A 162 0.77 9.17 -14.53
N PHE A 163 1.70 8.30 -14.13
CA PHE A 163 2.98 8.67 -13.55
C PHE A 163 4.12 7.99 -14.30
N ALA A 164 4.96 8.77 -14.95
CA ALA A 164 6.03 8.26 -15.82
C ALA A 164 7.05 7.39 -15.06
N PRO A 165 7.65 6.39 -15.70
CA PRO A 165 8.77 5.66 -15.14
C PRO A 165 10.06 6.50 -15.14
N GLY A 166 11.07 6.05 -14.41
CA GLY A 166 12.41 6.67 -14.41
C GLY A 166 12.51 7.97 -13.63
N LEU A 167 11.80 8.05 -12.52
CA LEU A 167 11.80 9.22 -11.63
C LEU A 167 13.06 9.28 -10.74
N ALA A 168 13.34 10.50 -10.23
CA ALA A 168 14.46 10.77 -9.32
C ALA A 168 14.13 10.47 -7.84
N GLY A 169 13.25 9.51 -7.57
CA GLY A 169 12.89 9.08 -6.21
C GLY A 169 14.01 8.28 -5.53
N CYS A 170 14.02 8.28 -4.20
CA CYS A 170 14.90 7.40 -3.43
C CYS A 170 14.53 5.93 -3.67
N GLN A 171 15.51 5.04 -3.64
CA GLN A 171 15.27 3.61 -3.75
C GLN A 171 14.32 3.12 -2.64
N GLY A 172 13.26 2.40 -3.03
CA GLY A 172 12.23 1.92 -2.10
C GLY A 172 11.32 3.00 -1.52
N CYS A 173 11.19 4.15 -2.18
CA CYS A 173 10.38 5.27 -1.72
C CYS A 173 8.87 4.98 -1.83
N ASN A 174 8.18 4.95 -0.69
CA ASN A 174 6.71 4.79 -0.65
C ASN A 174 5.95 5.95 -1.26
N THR A 175 6.53 7.14 -1.30
CA THR A 175 5.88 8.32 -1.89
C THR A 175 5.65 8.13 -3.40
N GLU A 176 6.61 7.51 -4.11
CA GLU A 176 6.46 7.19 -5.53
C GLU A 176 5.32 6.19 -5.76
N LEU A 177 5.31 5.11 -4.97
CA LEU A 177 4.25 4.11 -5.02
C LEU A 177 2.89 4.75 -4.79
N LEU A 178 2.77 5.58 -3.74
CA LEU A 178 1.54 6.30 -3.42
C LEU A 178 1.07 7.20 -4.57
N MET A 179 1.97 7.99 -5.15
CA MET A 179 1.67 8.87 -6.28
C MET A 179 1.10 8.09 -7.46
N ARG A 180 1.76 7.01 -7.84
CA ARG A 180 1.37 6.15 -8.96
C ARG A 180 -0.02 5.56 -8.77
N HIS A 181 -0.27 5.01 -7.59
CA HIS A 181 -1.57 4.41 -7.26
C HIS A 181 -2.68 5.45 -7.10
N THR A 182 -2.40 6.59 -6.49
CA THR A 182 -3.38 7.68 -6.35
C THR A 182 -3.80 8.22 -7.72
N LEU A 183 -2.85 8.51 -8.59
CA LEU A 183 -3.17 9.03 -9.93
C LEU A 183 -3.99 8.05 -10.76
N ARG A 184 -3.71 6.75 -10.63
CA ARG A 184 -4.54 5.70 -11.26
C ARG A 184 -6.00 5.73 -10.79
N ARG A 185 -6.23 6.00 -9.49
CA ARG A 185 -7.60 6.01 -8.93
C ARG A 185 -8.34 7.30 -9.27
N VAL A 186 -7.69 8.45 -9.20
CA VAL A 186 -8.35 9.73 -9.52
C VAL A 186 -8.57 9.94 -11.01
N GLY A 187 -7.77 9.31 -11.86
CA GLY A 187 -7.90 9.36 -13.32
C GLY A 187 -7.36 10.63 -13.97
N PRO A 188 -7.46 10.74 -15.30
CA PRO A 188 -6.86 11.81 -16.09
C PRO A 188 -7.53 13.18 -15.91
N ASP A 189 -8.81 13.22 -15.54
CA ASP A 189 -9.55 14.48 -15.31
C ASP A 189 -9.22 15.06 -13.92
N THR A 190 -7.93 15.21 -13.64
CA THR A 190 -7.41 15.65 -12.34
C THR A 190 -6.50 16.87 -12.52
N VAL A 191 -6.57 17.80 -11.57
CA VAL A 191 -5.57 18.86 -11.40
C VAL A 191 -4.85 18.62 -10.08
N LEU A 192 -3.55 18.42 -10.16
CA LEU A 192 -2.67 18.14 -9.03
C LEU A 192 -2.00 19.40 -8.51
N ALA A 193 -2.12 19.67 -7.22
CA ALA A 193 -1.33 20.64 -6.47
C ALA A 193 -0.31 19.90 -5.59
N THR A 194 0.97 20.20 -5.75
CA THR A 194 2.01 19.61 -4.90
C THR A 194 3.01 20.70 -4.45
N PRO A 195 3.06 21.01 -3.14
CA PRO A 195 3.99 22.01 -2.61
C PRO A 195 5.42 21.46 -2.56
N PRO A 196 6.45 22.31 -2.32
CA PRO A 196 7.83 21.88 -2.14
C PRO A 196 7.97 20.70 -1.19
N GLY A 197 8.78 19.68 -1.56
CA GLY A 197 8.98 18.47 -0.78
C GLY A 197 9.43 17.28 -1.63
N CYS A 198 9.24 16.06 -1.12
CA CYS A 198 9.63 14.85 -1.82
C CYS A 198 8.82 14.61 -3.10
N VAL A 199 7.52 14.94 -3.12
CA VAL A 199 6.65 14.73 -4.28
C VAL A 199 7.15 15.48 -5.53
N PRO A 200 7.39 16.80 -5.50
CA PRO A 200 8.01 17.46 -6.63
C PRO A 200 9.49 17.05 -6.82
N GLY A 201 10.21 16.77 -5.74
CA GLY A 201 11.62 16.36 -5.78
C GLY A 201 11.88 15.09 -6.58
N MET A 202 10.93 14.16 -6.62
CA MET A 202 11.05 12.95 -7.45
C MET A 202 10.74 13.18 -8.95
N GLY A 203 10.41 14.39 -9.36
CA GLY A 203 10.17 14.76 -10.75
C GLY A 203 8.71 14.93 -11.13
N SER A 204 7.76 14.98 -10.18
CA SER A 204 6.35 15.19 -10.50
C SER A 204 6.04 16.54 -11.16
N VAL A 205 6.86 17.55 -10.93
CA VAL A 205 6.71 18.92 -11.48
C VAL A 205 7.76 19.29 -12.53
N GLY A 206 8.50 18.30 -13.06
CA GLY A 206 9.36 18.55 -14.22
C GLY A 206 10.75 19.09 -13.92
N PHE A 207 11.44 18.60 -12.93
CA PHE A 207 12.88 18.79 -12.83
C PHE A 207 13.54 18.22 -14.10
N ASN A 208 14.50 18.94 -14.64
CA ASN A 208 15.23 18.61 -15.88
C ASN A 208 14.36 18.57 -17.16
N GLY A 209 13.26 19.32 -17.19
CA GLY A 209 12.45 19.49 -18.40
C GLY A 209 11.48 18.35 -18.73
N ALA A 210 11.39 17.32 -17.86
CA ALA A 210 10.42 16.23 -17.98
C ALA A 210 9.46 16.25 -16.80
N THR A 211 8.15 16.20 -17.05
CA THR A 211 7.14 16.10 -16.01
C THR A 211 6.81 14.63 -15.78
N GLY A 212 6.94 14.15 -14.53
CA GLY A 212 6.63 12.77 -14.16
C GLY A 212 5.13 12.47 -14.17
N THR A 213 4.27 13.49 -14.01
CA THR A 213 2.81 13.33 -14.06
C THR A 213 2.26 13.60 -15.46
N LYS A 214 1.28 12.80 -15.90
CA LYS A 214 0.53 13.02 -17.13
C LYS A 214 -0.79 13.77 -16.90
N VAL A 215 -1.03 14.25 -15.68
CA VAL A 215 -2.12 15.16 -15.35
C VAL A 215 -1.58 16.58 -15.17
N PRO A 216 -2.38 17.64 -15.38
CA PRO A 216 -1.99 19.01 -15.07
C PRO A 216 -1.54 19.14 -13.62
N VAL A 217 -0.34 19.69 -13.42
CA VAL A 217 0.25 19.89 -12.10
C VAL A 217 0.68 21.36 -11.93
N PHE A 218 0.47 21.90 -10.74
CA PHE A 218 1.07 23.17 -10.36
C PHE A 218 1.76 23.07 -9.00
N HIS A 219 2.73 23.93 -8.79
CA HIS A 219 3.60 23.91 -7.62
C HIS A 219 3.38 25.16 -6.75
N PRO A 220 2.41 25.11 -5.80
CA PRO A 220 2.15 26.22 -4.89
C PRO A 220 3.24 26.33 -3.84
N LEU A 221 3.22 27.42 -3.06
CA LEU A 221 4.05 27.51 -1.86
C LEU A 221 3.56 26.53 -0.79
N LEU A 222 4.46 26.09 0.09
CA LEU A 222 4.13 25.24 1.24
C LEU A 222 2.94 25.77 2.06
N THR A 223 2.85 27.08 2.22
CA THR A 223 1.88 27.74 3.08
C THR A 223 0.47 27.82 2.51
N ASN A 224 0.26 27.66 1.21
CA ASN A 224 -1.02 28.04 0.58
C ASN A 224 -1.61 26.96 -0.35
N THR A 225 -1.16 25.73 -0.28
CA THR A 225 -1.55 24.63 -1.19
C THR A 225 -3.07 24.47 -1.29
N ALA A 226 -3.76 24.34 -0.16
CA ALA A 226 -5.20 24.15 -0.14
C ALA A 226 -5.96 25.38 -0.64
N ALA A 227 -5.53 26.59 -0.26
CA ALA A 227 -6.19 27.83 -0.68
C ALA A 227 -6.05 28.07 -2.20
N MET A 228 -4.87 27.82 -2.78
CA MET A 228 -4.67 27.94 -4.23
C MET A 228 -5.49 26.90 -4.99
N LEU A 229 -5.48 25.64 -4.54
CA LEU A 229 -6.25 24.57 -5.20
C LEU A 229 -7.75 24.87 -5.15
N ALA A 230 -8.27 25.42 -4.05
CA ALA A 230 -9.65 25.85 -3.93
C ALA A 230 -10.02 26.89 -5.02
N GLY A 231 -9.13 27.87 -5.25
CA GLY A 231 -9.31 28.85 -6.33
C GLY A 231 -9.33 28.20 -7.71
N VAL A 232 -8.41 27.26 -7.97
CA VAL A 232 -8.34 26.48 -9.23
C VAL A 232 -9.63 25.67 -9.46
N LYS A 233 -10.10 24.94 -8.45
CA LYS A 233 -11.35 24.14 -8.55
C LYS A 233 -12.56 25.02 -8.85
N ARG A 234 -12.68 26.16 -8.15
CA ARG A 234 -13.78 27.13 -8.38
C ARG A 234 -13.76 27.68 -9.81
N GLN A 235 -12.56 27.95 -10.36
CA GLN A 235 -12.44 28.42 -11.74
C GLN A 235 -12.88 27.34 -12.75
N PHE A 236 -12.47 26.09 -12.58
CA PHE A 236 -12.95 25.00 -13.45
C PHE A 236 -14.48 24.85 -13.38
N LYS A 237 -15.06 24.88 -12.18
CA LYS A 237 -16.51 24.86 -12.01
C LYS A 237 -17.21 26.03 -12.73
N ARG A 238 -16.64 27.23 -12.67
CA ARG A 238 -17.15 28.41 -13.40
C ARG A 238 -17.10 28.24 -14.91
N MET A 239 -16.10 27.48 -15.40
CA MET A 239 -15.97 27.14 -16.82
C MET A 239 -16.87 25.97 -17.26
N GLY A 240 -17.70 25.42 -16.37
CA GLY A 240 -18.54 24.25 -16.65
C GLY A 240 -17.74 22.94 -16.82
N ARG A 241 -16.50 22.88 -16.29
CA ARG A 241 -15.63 21.71 -16.37
C ARG A 241 -15.53 21.04 -15.00
N GLU A 242 -15.89 19.77 -14.94
CA GLU A 242 -15.66 18.96 -13.74
C GLU A 242 -14.25 18.37 -13.78
N VAL A 243 -13.50 18.57 -12.71
CA VAL A 243 -12.17 18.01 -12.49
C VAL A 243 -12.01 17.57 -11.04
N THR A 244 -11.26 16.53 -10.79
CA THR A 244 -10.81 16.19 -9.43
C THR A 244 -9.71 17.17 -9.01
N ALA A 245 -9.94 17.94 -7.97
CA ALA A 245 -8.92 18.79 -7.37
C ALA A 245 -8.15 17.98 -6.32
N LEU A 246 -6.92 17.60 -6.63
CA LEU A 246 -6.06 16.77 -5.79
C LEU A 246 -4.89 17.59 -5.25
N ALA A 247 -4.72 17.64 -3.94
CA ALA A 247 -3.49 18.10 -3.31
C ALA A 247 -2.73 16.91 -2.73
N ILE A 248 -1.41 16.84 -2.95
CA ILE A 248 -0.53 15.89 -2.28
C ILE A 248 0.61 16.68 -1.64
N ALA A 249 0.61 16.75 -0.30
CA ALA A 249 1.57 17.50 0.50
C ALA A 249 2.31 16.57 1.48
N GLY A 250 3.56 16.91 1.81
CA GLY A 250 4.25 16.27 2.94
C GLY A 250 3.66 16.70 4.29
N ASP A 251 3.92 15.90 5.33
CA ASP A 251 3.45 16.16 6.68
C ASP A 251 3.87 17.54 7.21
N GLY A 252 5.12 17.97 7.01
CA GLY A 252 5.56 19.29 7.43
C GLY A 252 4.84 20.43 6.70
N GLY A 253 4.54 20.26 5.41
CA GLY A 253 3.75 21.22 4.63
C GLY A 253 2.30 21.32 5.11
N ALA A 254 1.71 20.22 5.58
CA ALA A 254 0.32 20.17 6.04
C ALA A 254 0.16 20.51 7.52
N SER A 255 1.04 19.99 8.39
CA SER A 255 0.90 20.09 9.85
C SER A 255 1.51 21.36 10.45
N ASP A 256 2.45 21.98 9.73
CA ASP A 256 3.19 23.15 10.21
C ASP A 256 2.82 24.39 9.38
N VAL A 257 3.64 24.72 8.37
CA VAL A 257 3.55 26.02 7.67
C VAL A 257 2.30 26.18 6.81
N GLY A 258 1.70 25.08 6.32
CA GLY A 258 0.48 25.10 5.50
C GLY A 258 -0.79 24.77 6.28
N PHE A 259 -0.71 24.54 7.59
CA PHE A 259 -1.87 24.17 8.40
C PHE A 259 -2.99 25.21 8.36
N GLN A 260 -2.65 26.49 8.37
CA GLN A 260 -3.63 27.57 8.27
C GLN A 260 -4.46 27.48 6.98
N SER A 261 -3.81 27.25 5.85
CA SER A 261 -4.46 27.08 4.54
C SER A 261 -5.32 25.83 4.49
N LEU A 262 -4.81 24.71 5.05
CA LEU A 262 -5.52 23.45 5.14
C LEU A 262 -6.78 23.59 6.01
N SER A 263 -6.63 24.11 7.24
CA SER A 263 -7.72 24.35 8.18
C SER A 263 -8.81 25.24 7.58
N GLY A 264 -8.43 26.36 6.94
CA GLY A 264 -9.39 27.26 6.32
C GLY A 264 -10.11 26.68 5.11
N ALA A 265 -9.46 25.83 4.31
CA ALA A 265 -10.12 25.12 3.20
C ALA A 265 -11.10 24.04 3.71
N ALA A 266 -10.71 23.32 4.75
CA ALA A 266 -11.56 22.32 5.40
C ALA A 266 -12.80 22.96 6.04
N GLU A 267 -12.62 24.07 6.76
CA GLU A 267 -13.71 24.83 7.40
C GLU A 267 -14.74 25.32 6.38
N ARG A 268 -14.29 25.75 5.20
CA ARG A 268 -15.19 26.18 4.12
C ARG A 268 -15.78 25.04 3.30
N GLY A 269 -15.44 23.78 3.59
CA GLY A 269 -15.91 22.62 2.85
C GLY A 269 -15.53 22.65 1.37
N GLU A 270 -14.30 23.10 1.04
CA GLU A 270 -13.85 23.20 -0.35
C GLU A 270 -13.84 21.82 -1.03
N GLN A 271 -14.38 21.74 -2.24
CA GLN A 271 -14.49 20.50 -3.02
C GLN A 271 -13.12 20.04 -3.51
N MET A 272 -12.39 19.29 -2.69
CA MET A 272 -11.07 18.76 -3.03
C MET A 272 -10.72 17.50 -2.23
N LEU A 273 -9.83 16.71 -2.76
CA LEU A 273 -9.11 15.67 -2.04
C LEU A 273 -7.74 16.19 -1.62
N PHE A 274 -7.51 16.30 -0.31
CA PHE A 274 -6.21 16.67 0.25
C PHE A 274 -5.55 15.45 0.87
N MET A 275 -4.43 15.01 0.30
CA MET A 275 -3.65 13.89 0.79
C MET A 275 -2.37 14.38 1.46
N VAL A 276 -2.07 13.79 2.60
CA VAL A 276 -0.79 13.98 3.29
C VAL A 276 0.04 12.71 3.16
N VAL A 277 1.26 12.89 2.67
CA VAL A 277 2.30 11.86 2.71
C VAL A 277 3.08 12.08 3.99
N ASP A 278 2.80 11.29 5.01
CA ASP A 278 3.45 11.40 6.31
C ASP A 278 4.69 10.51 6.37
N ASN A 279 5.83 11.14 6.18
CA ASN A 279 7.14 10.54 6.42
C ASN A 279 7.82 11.11 7.67
N GLU A 280 7.04 11.81 8.51
CA GLU A 280 7.38 12.30 9.85
C GLU A 280 8.57 13.28 9.86
N GLY A 281 8.63 14.16 8.84
CA GLY A 281 9.65 15.21 8.78
C GLY A 281 9.73 15.94 7.44
N TYR A 282 10.55 16.98 7.38
CA TYR A 282 10.96 17.63 6.14
C TYR A 282 12.11 16.83 5.51
N MET A 283 11.79 15.68 4.89
CA MET A 283 12.80 14.72 4.45
C MET A 283 13.60 15.21 3.25
N ASN A 284 12.95 15.88 2.29
CA ASN A 284 13.60 16.36 1.05
C ASN A 284 14.73 17.35 1.31
N THR A 285 14.59 18.24 2.29
CA THR A 285 15.55 19.30 2.60
C THR A 285 16.66 18.88 3.56
N GLY A 286 16.69 17.63 3.96
CA GLY A 286 17.73 17.10 4.85
C GLY A 286 17.23 16.65 6.21
N MET A 287 16.01 16.10 6.27
CA MET A 287 15.49 15.37 7.42
C MET A 287 15.27 16.23 8.66
N GLN A 288 14.74 17.44 8.51
CA GLN A 288 14.37 18.28 9.66
C GLN A 288 13.09 17.78 10.29
N ARG A 289 12.92 18.09 11.57
CA ARG A 289 11.68 17.73 12.29
C ARG A 289 10.46 18.48 11.73
N SER A 290 9.34 17.79 11.68
CA SER A 290 7.99 18.37 11.58
C SER A 290 7.22 18.22 12.88
N SER A 291 5.99 18.75 12.95
CA SER A 291 5.08 18.44 14.07
C SER A 291 4.66 16.97 14.11
N CYS A 292 4.63 16.26 12.96
CA CYS A 292 4.32 14.82 12.89
C CYS A 292 5.49 13.92 13.31
N THR A 293 6.71 14.44 13.42
CA THR A 293 7.85 13.66 13.91
C THR A 293 7.56 13.14 15.31
N PRO A 294 7.68 11.84 15.60
CA PRO A 294 7.37 11.27 16.89
C PRO A 294 8.41 11.60 17.97
N TYR A 295 8.01 11.47 19.24
CA TYR A 295 8.91 11.58 20.38
C TYR A 295 10.11 10.65 20.23
N GLY A 296 11.29 11.12 20.61
CA GLY A 296 12.54 10.36 20.59
C GLY A 296 13.17 10.20 19.20
N ALA A 297 12.50 10.54 18.11
CA ALA A 297 13.06 10.39 16.77
C ALA A 297 14.25 11.33 16.54
N TRP A 298 15.33 10.78 16.00
CA TRP A 298 16.41 11.58 15.47
C TRP A 298 16.00 12.28 14.18
N THR A 299 16.32 13.57 14.10
CA THR A 299 16.31 14.35 12.86
C THR A 299 17.53 15.29 12.83
N SER A 300 17.81 15.94 11.71
CA SER A 300 18.92 16.91 11.61
C SER A 300 18.73 18.13 12.53
N THR A 301 17.50 18.44 12.95
CA THR A 301 17.16 19.53 13.87
C THR A 301 16.76 19.06 15.27
N THR A 302 16.71 17.76 15.50
CA THR A 302 16.57 17.10 16.83
C THR A 302 17.66 16.04 16.98
N PRO A 303 18.92 16.47 17.14
CA PRO A 303 20.08 15.58 17.18
C PRO A 303 20.12 14.74 18.47
N ILE A 304 21.05 13.78 18.51
CA ILE A 304 21.33 12.90 19.63
C ILE A 304 22.82 13.02 20.00
N GLY A 305 23.16 12.84 21.27
CA GLY A 305 24.53 12.86 21.77
C GLY A 305 24.95 14.18 22.44
N ALA A 306 26.20 14.24 22.91
CA ALA A 306 26.76 15.44 23.53
C ALA A 306 27.06 16.51 22.48
N GLY A 307 26.56 17.73 22.67
CA GLY A 307 26.90 18.85 21.79
C GLY A 307 25.76 19.76 21.38
N CYS A 308 24.55 19.59 21.88
CA CYS A 308 23.50 20.58 21.71
C CYS A 308 23.52 21.63 22.79
N ALA A 309 23.19 22.88 22.42
CA ALA A 309 23.28 24.06 23.28
C ALA A 309 22.85 23.81 24.74
N ALA A 310 23.61 24.42 25.66
CA ALA A 310 23.26 24.52 27.10
C ALA A 310 23.27 23.22 27.94
N GLY A 311 24.18 22.26 27.68
CA GLY A 311 24.51 21.22 28.70
C GLY A 311 23.46 20.12 28.87
N GLN A 312 22.45 20.04 28.01
CA GLN A 312 21.49 18.93 28.00
C GLN A 312 21.89 17.88 26.96
N PRO A 313 21.88 16.57 27.31
CA PRO A 313 22.09 15.53 26.31
C PRO A 313 20.95 15.58 25.28
N ALA A 314 21.30 15.68 24.01
CA ALA A 314 20.34 15.63 22.93
C ALA A 314 19.72 14.22 22.83
N GLN A 315 18.40 14.15 22.92
CA GLN A 315 17.64 12.89 23.05
C GLN A 315 16.70 12.63 21.87
N GLY A 316 16.89 13.29 20.75
CA GLY A 316 15.92 13.32 19.67
C GLY A 316 14.80 14.34 19.96
N LYS A 317 13.65 14.21 19.27
CA LYS A 317 12.51 15.10 19.51
C LYS A 317 11.90 14.85 20.89
N THR A 318 11.63 15.91 21.63
CA THR A 318 11.10 15.84 23.02
C THR A 318 9.59 16.03 23.12
N GLN A 319 8.93 16.46 22.04
CA GLN A 319 7.48 16.64 21.98
C GLN A 319 6.82 15.44 21.29
N ASP A 320 5.59 15.14 21.69
CA ASP A 320 4.75 14.17 20.98
C ASP A 320 4.38 14.65 19.56
N ALA A 321 4.02 13.73 18.69
CA ALA A 321 3.55 14.03 17.35
C ALA A 321 2.17 14.69 17.37
N LYS A 322 1.93 15.63 16.46
CA LYS A 322 0.60 16.19 16.23
C LYS A 322 -0.27 15.16 15.53
N ASN A 323 -1.46 14.92 16.04
CA ASN A 323 -2.45 14.06 15.38
C ASN A 323 -3.28 14.89 14.39
N LEU A 324 -2.73 15.11 13.21
CA LEU A 324 -3.38 15.91 12.17
C LEU A 324 -4.70 15.32 11.68
N PRO A 325 -4.85 13.99 11.47
CA PRO A 325 -6.13 13.41 11.08
C PRO A 325 -7.28 13.73 12.04
N LEU A 326 -7.08 13.65 13.35
CA LEU A 326 -8.12 14.00 14.34
C LEU A 326 -8.48 15.49 14.33
N LEU A 327 -7.52 16.37 14.03
CA LEU A 327 -7.82 17.79 13.82
C LEU A 327 -8.75 17.97 12.62
N MET A 328 -8.59 17.17 11.55
CA MET A 328 -9.47 17.23 10.38
C MET A 328 -10.87 16.67 10.66
N VAL A 329 -11.00 15.67 11.51
CA VAL A 329 -12.33 15.22 12.01
C VAL A 329 -13.06 16.36 12.70
N ASN A 330 -12.37 17.15 13.54
CA ASN A 330 -12.95 18.31 14.22
C ASN A 330 -13.41 19.44 13.25
N HIS A 331 -12.88 19.48 12.02
CA HIS A 331 -13.39 20.39 10.97
C HIS A 331 -14.64 19.85 10.28
N ARG A 332 -15.15 18.68 10.66
CA ARG A 332 -16.30 18.01 10.05
C ARG A 332 -16.15 17.86 8.53
N CYS A 333 -14.95 17.50 8.10
CA CYS A 333 -14.70 17.16 6.70
C CYS A 333 -15.68 16.11 6.21
N ALA A 334 -16.05 16.15 4.94
CA ALA A 334 -16.94 15.15 4.32
C ALA A 334 -16.36 13.72 4.41
N TYR A 335 -15.04 13.60 4.43
CA TYR A 335 -14.32 12.34 4.65
C TYR A 335 -12.94 12.59 5.27
N VAL A 336 -12.57 11.77 6.24
CA VAL A 336 -11.21 11.74 6.81
C VAL A 336 -10.76 10.29 6.93
N ALA A 337 -9.56 9.97 6.49
CA ALA A 337 -9.00 8.63 6.67
C ALA A 337 -7.50 8.66 6.97
N THR A 338 -7.06 7.65 7.70
CA THR A 338 -5.64 7.26 7.81
C THR A 338 -5.40 6.01 6.98
N ALA A 339 -4.27 5.93 6.29
CA ALA A 339 -3.95 4.82 5.41
C ALA A 339 -2.45 4.48 5.46
N SER A 340 -2.09 3.31 4.95
CA SER A 340 -0.70 2.88 4.81
C SER A 340 -0.51 2.13 3.49
N THR A 341 0.62 2.35 2.83
CA THR A 341 1.00 1.62 1.62
C THR A 341 1.24 0.12 1.85
N ALA A 342 1.38 -0.31 3.11
CA ALA A 342 1.46 -1.73 3.44
C ALA A 342 0.13 -2.49 3.26
N TYR A 343 -0.99 -1.78 3.14
CA TYR A 343 -2.35 -2.32 3.03
C TYR A 343 -3.07 -1.65 1.86
N MET A 344 -2.72 -2.09 0.64
CA MET A 344 -3.16 -1.43 -0.58
C MET A 344 -4.66 -1.53 -0.82
N GLU A 345 -5.31 -2.63 -0.46
CA GLU A 345 -6.78 -2.78 -0.57
C GLU A 345 -7.50 -1.75 0.31
N ASP A 346 -7.03 -1.55 1.54
CA ASP A 346 -7.56 -0.53 2.45
C ASP A 346 -7.35 0.88 1.90
N LEU A 347 -6.14 1.15 1.37
CA LEU A 347 -5.83 2.44 0.73
C LEU A 347 -6.74 2.72 -0.47
N TYR A 348 -6.97 1.74 -1.34
CA TYR A 348 -7.84 1.91 -2.52
C TYR A 348 -9.29 2.17 -2.13
N ALA A 349 -9.83 1.39 -1.19
CA ALA A 349 -11.19 1.60 -0.70
C ALA A 349 -11.38 3.03 -0.14
N LYS A 350 -10.38 3.51 0.61
CA LYS A 350 -10.38 4.87 1.17
C LYS A 350 -10.21 5.94 0.10
N LEU A 351 -9.38 5.70 -0.91
CA LEU A 351 -9.24 6.63 -2.04
C LEU A 351 -10.56 6.78 -2.80
N ASP A 352 -11.27 5.67 -3.06
CA ASP A 352 -12.56 5.72 -3.75
C ASP A 352 -13.59 6.53 -2.95
N ARG A 353 -13.69 6.29 -1.64
CA ARG A 353 -14.56 7.07 -0.77
C ARG A 353 -14.16 8.54 -0.70
N ALA A 354 -12.86 8.81 -0.62
CA ALA A 354 -12.34 10.18 -0.58
C ALA A 354 -12.59 10.93 -1.90
N ILE A 355 -12.42 10.28 -3.05
CA ILE A 355 -12.71 10.86 -4.37
C ILE A 355 -14.20 11.22 -4.46
N GLU A 356 -15.09 10.32 -4.04
CA GLU A 356 -16.52 10.58 -4.06
C GLU A 356 -16.89 11.75 -3.12
N ALA A 357 -16.42 11.73 -1.88
CA ALA A 357 -16.65 12.79 -0.90
C ALA A 357 -16.10 14.15 -1.35
N SER A 358 -14.99 14.17 -2.10
CA SER A 358 -14.38 15.40 -2.62
C SER A 358 -15.22 16.13 -3.67
N LYS A 359 -16.23 15.48 -4.24
CA LYS A 359 -17.18 16.09 -5.18
C LYS A 359 -18.15 17.05 -4.49
N THR A 360 -18.41 16.83 -3.22
CA THR A 360 -19.41 17.60 -2.44
C THR A 360 -18.78 18.42 -1.32
N GLY A 361 -17.59 18.08 -0.85
CA GLY A 361 -16.94 18.73 0.27
C GLY A 361 -15.45 18.49 0.36
N PHE A 362 -14.88 18.74 1.53
CA PHE A 362 -13.46 18.55 1.78
C PHE A 362 -13.20 17.09 2.21
N ALA A 363 -12.40 16.38 1.42
CA ALA A 363 -11.94 15.03 1.74
C ALA A 363 -10.45 15.06 2.14
N TYR A 364 -10.08 14.32 3.18
CA TYR A 364 -8.73 14.27 3.72
C TYR A 364 -8.25 12.82 3.88
N VAL A 365 -7.07 12.52 3.36
CA VAL A 365 -6.42 11.20 3.55
C VAL A 365 -5.00 11.39 4.04
N HIS A 366 -4.67 10.81 5.17
CA HIS A 366 -3.35 10.83 5.79
C HIS A 366 -2.66 9.50 5.58
N VAL A 367 -1.64 9.45 4.73
CA VAL A 367 -0.98 8.22 4.36
C VAL A 367 0.37 8.11 5.02
N TYR A 368 0.51 7.13 5.89
CA TYR A 368 1.77 6.79 6.52
C TYR A 368 2.76 6.21 5.50
N SER A 369 3.92 6.86 5.37
CA SER A 369 4.88 6.62 4.30
C SER A 369 6.31 6.58 4.83
N PRO A 370 6.81 5.45 5.33
CA PRO A 370 8.18 5.33 5.84
C PRO A 370 9.24 5.81 4.85
N CYS A 371 10.22 6.54 5.37
CA CYS A 371 11.32 7.11 4.58
C CYS A 371 12.60 6.30 4.77
N THR A 372 13.03 5.53 3.78
CA THR A 372 14.22 4.67 3.85
C THR A 372 15.48 5.43 4.25
N THR A 373 15.68 6.59 3.63
CA THR A 373 16.85 7.45 3.87
C THR A 373 16.78 8.16 5.21
N GLY A 374 15.66 8.83 5.52
CA GLY A 374 15.52 9.65 6.73
C GLY A 374 15.46 8.80 8.01
N TRP A 375 14.87 7.62 7.95
CA TRP A 375 14.75 6.73 9.11
C TRP A 375 15.85 5.69 9.20
N ARG A 376 16.73 5.61 8.19
CA ARG A 376 17.93 4.77 8.16
C ARG A 376 17.63 3.28 8.30
N PHE A 377 16.91 2.74 7.31
CA PHE A 377 16.68 1.31 7.15
C PHE A 377 16.83 0.91 5.67
N ALA A 378 16.99 -0.38 5.39
CA ALA A 378 17.22 -0.89 4.05
C ALA A 378 16.00 -0.70 3.14
N SER A 379 16.21 -0.35 1.88
CA SER A 379 15.16 0.04 0.93
C SER A 379 14.13 -1.08 0.65
N ASP A 380 14.53 -2.32 0.76
CA ASP A 380 13.69 -3.52 0.61
C ASP A 380 12.79 -3.79 1.82
N GLN A 381 13.06 -3.17 2.97
CA GLN A 381 12.29 -3.32 4.21
C GLN A 381 11.13 -2.33 4.35
N ASN A 382 10.90 -1.46 3.38
CA ASN A 382 9.94 -0.37 3.52
C ASN A 382 8.53 -0.86 3.85
N MET A 383 8.03 -1.88 3.14
CA MET A 383 6.71 -2.45 3.40
C MET A 383 6.62 -3.15 4.75
N GLU A 384 7.70 -3.77 5.21
CA GLU A 384 7.75 -4.41 6.52
C GLU A 384 7.70 -3.37 7.64
N VAL A 385 8.48 -2.27 7.54
CA VAL A 385 8.43 -1.16 8.49
C VAL A 385 7.03 -0.53 8.54
N ALA A 386 6.40 -0.31 7.38
CA ALA A 386 5.03 0.20 7.32
C ALA A 386 4.01 -0.75 7.96
N ARG A 387 4.19 -2.07 7.80
CA ARG A 387 3.34 -3.09 8.41
C ARG A 387 3.51 -3.14 9.92
N LYS A 388 4.73 -3.15 10.42
CA LYS A 388 5.04 -3.13 11.86
C LYS A 388 4.46 -1.91 12.56
N ALA A 389 4.44 -0.74 11.89
CA ALA A 389 3.80 0.44 12.46
C ALA A 389 2.30 0.22 12.74
N VAL A 390 1.60 -0.52 11.88
CA VAL A 390 0.18 -0.86 12.08
C VAL A 390 0.03 -1.99 13.10
N GLU A 391 0.80 -3.05 12.99
CA GLU A 391 0.75 -4.21 13.88
C GLU A 391 1.07 -3.88 15.35
N THR A 392 1.85 -2.82 15.59
CA THR A 392 2.13 -2.29 16.94
C THR A 392 1.13 -1.23 17.39
N ASN A 393 0.13 -0.91 16.59
CA ASN A 393 -0.79 0.23 16.79
C ASN A 393 -0.07 1.61 16.90
N PHE A 394 1.19 1.71 16.50
CA PHE A 394 1.85 3.00 16.36
C PHE A 394 1.13 3.87 15.34
N VAL A 395 0.63 3.25 14.27
CA VAL A 395 -0.28 3.84 13.28
C VAL A 395 -1.58 3.02 13.28
N MET A 396 -2.70 3.68 13.46
CA MET A 396 -4.02 3.06 13.39
C MET A 396 -4.72 3.41 12.08
N LEU A 397 -5.32 2.42 11.43
CA LEU A 397 -6.05 2.59 10.18
C LEU A 397 -7.56 2.71 10.45
N TRP A 398 -8.10 3.87 10.16
CA TRP A 398 -9.50 4.20 10.38
C TRP A 398 -9.99 5.20 9.32
N GLU A 399 -11.29 5.36 9.25
CA GLU A 399 -11.95 6.37 8.44
C GLU A 399 -13.10 7.01 9.21
N PHE A 400 -13.49 8.19 8.79
CA PHE A 400 -14.56 8.98 9.39
C PHE A 400 -15.40 9.65 8.31
N THR A 401 -16.72 9.59 8.47
CA THR A 401 -17.66 10.49 7.84
C THR A 401 -18.58 11.12 8.91
N PRO A 402 -19.17 12.28 8.66
CA PRO A 402 -20.12 12.88 9.61
C PRO A 402 -21.30 11.98 9.94
N ASP A 403 -21.73 11.12 8.99
CA ASP A 403 -22.92 10.26 9.13
C ASP A 403 -22.60 8.91 9.79
N GLU A 404 -21.43 8.34 9.54
CA GLU A 404 -21.06 6.99 10.03
C GLU A 404 -20.16 7.05 11.29
N GLY A 405 -19.68 8.24 11.67
CA GLY A 405 -18.70 8.39 12.74
C GLY A 405 -17.31 7.87 12.35
N LEU A 406 -16.49 7.52 13.35
CA LEU A 406 -15.13 6.99 13.17
C LEU A 406 -15.13 5.47 13.26
N ASN A 407 -14.69 4.81 12.19
CA ASN A 407 -14.66 3.36 12.06
C ASN A 407 -13.22 2.86 11.81
N PHE A 408 -12.77 1.88 12.59
CA PHE A 408 -11.50 1.21 12.35
C PHE A 408 -11.64 0.25 11.17
N THR A 409 -10.89 0.47 10.11
CA THR A 409 -10.91 -0.40 8.93
C THR A 409 -10.00 -1.61 9.09
N ARG A 410 -9.00 -1.49 9.96
CA ARG A 410 -8.06 -2.56 10.28
C ARG A 410 -7.71 -2.53 11.78
N PRO A 411 -8.61 -3.00 12.64
CA PRO A 411 -8.33 -3.06 14.09
C PRO A 411 -7.25 -4.10 14.38
N VAL A 412 -6.36 -3.78 15.33
CA VAL A 412 -5.36 -4.70 15.88
C VAL A 412 -5.65 -4.84 17.36
N ASP A 413 -6.24 -5.98 17.74
CA ASP A 413 -6.69 -6.24 19.12
C ASP A 413 -5.57 -6.81 20.01
N ASP A 414 -4.60 -7.53 19.42
CA ASP A 414 -3.41 -8.05 20.09
C ASP A 414 -2.15 -7.46 19.41
N PRO A 415 -1.78 -6.21 19.77
CA PRO A 415 -0.69 -5.53 19.12
C PRO A 415 0.68 -6.08 19.54
N LEU A 416 1.60 -6.13 18.60
CA LEU A 416 3.00 -6.38 18.88
C LEU A 416 3.59 -5.27 19.77
N PRO A 417 4.62 -5.54 20.57
CA PRO A 417 5.35 -4.51 21.32
C PRO A 417 5.90 -3.43 20.37
N VAL A 418 5.82 -2.16 20.78
CA VAL A 418 6.34 -1.06 19.93
C VAL A 418 7.83 -1.18 19.64
N THR A 419 8.56 -1.93 20.45
CA THR A 419 9.99 -2.24 20.25
C THR A 419 10.27 -2.90 18.92
N ASP A 420 9.35 -3.71 18.37
CA ASP A 420 9.51 -4.42 17.11
C ASP A 420 9.50 -3.46 15.92
N TYR A 421 8.70 -2.40 16.03
CA TYR A 421 8.70 -1.29 15.10
C TYR A 421 9.94 -0.40 15.26
N LEU A 422 10.26 0.05 16.49
CA LEU A 422 11.34 0.99 16.74
C LEU A 422 12.72 0.43 16.35
N LYS A 423 12.98 -0.86 16.60
CA LYS A 423 14.24 -1.53 16.25
C LYS A 423 14.46 -1.68 14.74
N ALA A 424 13.42 -1.61 13.93
CA ALA A 424 13.53 -1.71 12.48
C ALA A 424 14.23 -0.51 11.83
N MET A 425 14.47 0.59 12.58
CA MET A 425 14.97 1.85 12.03
C MET A 425 16.13 2.43 12.83
N GLY A 426 17.09 3.01 12.09
CA GLY A 426 18.27 3.64 12.70
C GLY A 426 17.97 4.91 13.49
N ARG A 427 16.88 5.63 13.16
CA ARG A 427 16.52 6.90 13.84
C ARG A 427 16.14 6.75 15.31
N PHE A 428 15.89 5.52 15.79
CA PHE A 428 15.54 5.20 17.17
C PHE A 428 16.59 4.37 17.91
N ARG A 429 17.74 4.08 17.30
CA ARG A 429 18.78 3.21 17.92
C ARG A 429 19.35 3.71 19.25
N HIS A 430 19.20 4.99 19.54
CA HIS A 430 19.71 5.65 20.75
C HIS A 430 18.75 5.62 21.94
N LEU A 431 17.51 5.16 21.75
CA LEU A 431 16.50 5.19 22.80
C LEU A 431 16.88 4.33 24.00
N SER A 432 16.76 4.91 25.18
CA SER A 432 16.86 4.18 26.45
C SER A 432 15.59 3.34 26.70
N PRO A 433 15.66 2.31 27.56
CA PRO A 433 14.48 1.55 27.95
C PRO A 433 13.32 2.42 28.45
N ALA A 434 13.60 3.45 29.25
CA ALA A 434 12.59 4.38 29.75
C ALA A 434 11.91 5.20 28.64
N GLN A 435 12.65 5.57 27.60
CA GLN A 435 12.06 6.26 26.43
C GLN A 435 11.20 5.31 25.60
N ILE A 436 11.59 4.06 25.45
CA ILE A 436 10.79 3.03 24.78
C ILE A 436 9.49 2.77 25.54
N GLU A 437 9.55 2.66 26.86
CA GLU A 437 8.37 2.51 27.73
C GLU A 437 7.45 3.73 27.63
N HIS A 438 8.01 4.95 27.57
CA HIS A 438 7.23 6.16 27.34
C HIS A 438 6.49 6.09 25.99
N ILE A 439 7.16 5.68 24.91
CA ILE A 439 6.52 5.54 23.59
C ILE A 439 5.42 4.47 23.63
N GLN A 440 5.66 3.32 24.29
CA GLN A 440 4.65 2.27 24.45
C GLN A 440 3.41 2.81 25.18
N GLY A 441 3.61 3.52 26.28
CA GLY A 441 2.52 4.16 27.04
C GLY A 441 1.73 5.17 26.19
N LYS A 442 2.41 5.93 25.34
CA LYS A 442 1.75 6.88 24.41
C LYS A 442 0.94 6.18 23.33
N VAL A 443 1.44 5.09 22.78
CA VAL A 443 0.67 4.26 21.84
C VAL A 443 -0.63 3.77 22.49
N GLU A 444 -0.54 3.22 23.69
CA GLU A 444 -1.71 2.74 24.44
C GLU A 444 -2.69 3.86 24.81
N GLU A 445 -2.16 5.04 25.20
CA GLU A 445 -2.97 6.23 25.47
C GLU A 445 -3.75 6.66 24.22
N ASN A 446 -3.08 6.72 23.05
CA ASN A 446 -3.68 7.09 21.78
C ASN A 446 -4.78 6.10 21.36
N ILE A 447 -4.56 4.79 21.51
CA ILE A 447 -5.58 3.77 21.22
C ILE A 447 -6.82 4.02 22.09
N ARG A 448 -6.63 4.18 23.41
CA ARG A 448 -7.74 4.44 24.34
C ARG A 448 -8.46 5.74 24.01
N PHE A 449 -7.71 6.78 23.64
CA PHE A 449 -8.28 8.07 23.26
C PHE A 449 -9.14 7.95 21.98
N ILE A 450 -8.61 7.35 20.91
CA ILE A 450 -9.34 7.24 19.62
C ILE A 450 -10.55 6.31 19.76
N LYS A 451 -10.46 5.20 20.51
CA LYS A 451 -11.60 4.31 20.77
C LYS A 451 -12.73 5.04 21.55
N ARG A 452 -12.37 5.86 22.55
CA ARG A 452 -13.36 6.69 23.28
C ARG A 452 -13.93 7.79 22.38
N PHE A 453 -13.10 8.41 21.57
CA PHE A 453 -13.54 9.45 20.65
C PHE A 453 -14.52 8.86 19.61
N ALA A 454 -14.22 7.70 19.05
CA ALA A 454 -15.10 6.97 18.14
C ALA A 454 -16.45 6.64 18.79
N ALA A 455 -16.45 6.16 20.04
CA ALA A 455 -17.68 5.84 20.77
C ALA A 455 -18.53 7.07 21.15
N ALA A 456 -17.94 8.27 21.19
CA ALA A 456 -18.63 9.52 21.52
C ALA A 456 -19.21 10.25 20.29
N LEU A 457 -18.80 9.85 19.09
CA LEU A 457 -19.39 10.39 17.86
C LEU A 457 -20.74 9.71 17.61
N PRO A 458 -21.78 10.46 17.22
CA PRO A 458 -23.05 9.86 16.85
C PRO A 458 -22.88 8.96 15.63
N ALA A 459 -23.53 7.79 15.67
CA ALA A 459 -23.67 6.92 14.52
C ALA A 459 -24.71 7.49 13.55
#